data_22f11b39eaf9d044ceb26897eab348af
#
_entry.id   22f11b39eaf9d044ceb26897eab348af
#
_cell.length_a   1.000
_cell.length_b   1.000
_cell.length_c   1.000
_cell.angle_alpha   90.00
_cell.angle_beta   90.00
_cell.angle_gamma   90.00
#
_symmetry.space_group_name_H-M   'P 1'
#
loop_
_entity.id
_entity.type
_entity.pdbx_description
1 polymer ?
#
loop_
_entity_poly.entity_id
_entity_poly.type
_entity_poly.pdbx_seq_one_letter_code
_entity_poly.pdbx_strand_id
1 'polypeptide(L)'
;KTYAYISDGAVEEEISQGVGRIAGHLGLSNFIMYYDSNNIQLSTKVDEVDTENVAMKYEAWGWNVLSVDGHNINEIREALVAANSETERPTLIIGHTVMGKGAKGPAGESFENKVSTHGQPLTAAGADFAATVKNLGGDAENPFAVFAESREVFAERREALKEWAAKQAAVEKSWRAEHKELARKLDDFLSGKLPEIDYKSIEMKADV
;
A
#
# COMPACT_ATOMS: atom_id res chain seq x y z
N LYS A 1 -0.38 -0.91 13.17
CA LYS A 1 0.26 -0.29 12.01
C LYS A 1 -0.77 -0.15 10.89
N THR A 2 -0.65 0.95 10.12
CA THR A 2 -1.46 1.26 8.93
C THR A 2 -0.53 1.25 7.74
N TYR A 3 -0.89 0.52 6.69
CA TYR A 3 -0.09 0.42 5.48
C TYR A 3 -0.80 1.13 4.34
N ALA A 4 -0.05 1.93 3.60
CA ALA A 4 -0.50 2.57 2.38
C ALA A 4 0.44 2.22 1.23
N TYR A 5 -0.07 2.31 0.02
CA TYR A 5 0.66 2.13 -1.21
C TYR A 5 0.52 3.37 -2.07
N ILE A 6 1.61 3.84 -2.69
CA ILE A 6 1.63 5.04 -3.52
C ILE A 6 2.50 4.80 -4.75
N SER A 7 2.14 5.41 -5.86
CA SER A 7 2.87 5.33 -7.14
C SER A 7 3.49 6.67 -7.53
N ASP A 8 4.25 6.70 -8.62
CA ASP A 8 4.96 7.89 -9.09
C ASP A 8 4.05 9.12 -9.21
N GLY A 9 3.04 9.10 -10.03
CA GLY A 9 2.15 10.25 -10.17
C GLY A 9 1.39 10.61 -8.89
N ALA A 10 1.08 9.62 -8.04
CA ALA A 10 0.38 9.88 -6.79
C ALA A 10 1.27 10.54 -5.73
N VAL A 11 2.58 10.28 -5.72
CA VAL A 11 3.52 10.93 -4.79
C VAL A 11 3.76 12.41 -5.10
N GLU A 12 3.54 12.79 -6.35
CA GLU A 12 3.65 14.18 -6.83
C GLU A 12 2.43 15.04 -6.46
N GLU A 13 1.27 14.42 -6.17
CA GLU A 13 0.04 15.13 -5.85
C GLU A 13 0.13 15.96 -4.57
N GLU A 14 -0.34 17.21 -4.61
CA GLU A 14 -0.31 18.14 -3.48
C GLU A 14 -0.99 17.60 -2.22
N ILE A 15 -2.06 16.83 -2.37
CA ILE A 15 -2.74 16.20 -1.23
C ILE A 15 -1.83 15.18 -0.57
N SER A 16 -1.14 14.35 -1.35
CA SER A 16 -0.20 13.34 -0.84
C SER A 16 0.97 14.00 -0.10
N GLN A 17 1.49 15.08 -0.65
CA GLN A 17 2.55 15.88 -0.02
C GLN A 17 2.08 16.56 1.27
N GLY A 18 0.87 17.12 1.26
CA GLY A 18 0.26 17.71 2.46
C GLY A 18 0.10 16.69 3.59
N VAL A 19 -0.42 15.49 3.26
CA VAL A 19 -0.54 14.37 4.20
C VAL A 19 0.83 13.90 4.69
N GLY A 20 1.82 13.79 3.79
CA GLY A 20 3.18 13.41 4.15
C GLY A 20 3.81 14.35 5.17
N ARG A 21 3.68 15.67 4.98
CA ARG A 21 4.18 16.69 5.94
C ARG A 21 3.48 16.58 7.30
N ILE A 22 2.16 16.41 7.32
CA ILE A 22 1.39 16.29 8.57
C ILE A 22 1.76 15.00 9.30
N ALA A 23 1.88 13.88 8.60
CA ALA A 23 2.26 12.60 9.21
C ALA A 23 3.64 12.66 9.85
N GLY A 24 4.61 13.30 9.18
CA GLY A 24 5.94 13.52 9.74
C GLY A 24 5.92 14.42 10.97
N HIS A 25 5.21 15.55 10.89
CA HIS A 25 5.07 16.50 12.01
C HIS A 25 4.43 15.84 13.26
N LEU A 26 3.43 15.00 13.05
CA LEU A 26 2.75 14.29 14.15
C LEU A 26 3.50 13.03 14.62
N GLY A 27 4.61 12.67 13.99
CA GLY A 27 5.36 11.45 14.33
C GLY A 27 4.53 10.17 14.24
N LEU A 28 3.72 10.01 13.18
CA LEU A 28 2.79 8.88 13.05
C LEU A 28 3.53 7.55 12.80
N SER A 29 4.23 7.06 13.81
CA SER A 29 5.05 5.83 13.73
C SER A 29 4.26 4.55 13.39
N ASN A 30 2.93 4.61 13.48
CA ASN A 30 2.04 3.53 13.05
C ASN A 30 1.75 3.55 11.55
N PHE A 31 2.20 4.57 10.80
CA PHE A 31 1.99 4.71 9.37
C PHE A 31 3.22 4.28 8.58
N ILE A 32 3.04 3.28 7.71
CA ILE A 32 4.05 2.74 6.80
C ILE A 32 3.52 2.90 5.38
N MET A 33 4.25 3.60 4.55
CA MET A 33 3.90 3.81 3.15
C MET A 33 4.93 3.15 2.24
N TYR A 34 4.48 2.37 1.26
CA TYR A 34 5.32 1.79 0.22
C TYR A 34 5.13 2.59 -1.06
N TYR A 35 6.20 3.15 -1.58
CA TYR A 35 6.24 3.85 -2.85
C TYR A 35 6.79 2.96 -3.95
N ASP A 36 5.97 2.65 -4.94
CA ASP A 36 6.35 1.93 -6.16
C ASP A 36 6.98 2.92 -7.14
N SER A 37 8.31 3.01 -7.08
CA SER A 37 9.11 3.96 -7.87
C SER A 37 9.60 3.26 -9.14
N ASN A 38 8.93 3.49 -10.27
CA ASN A 38 9.25 2.86 -11.54
C ASN A 38 9.49 3.85 -12.70
N ASN A 39 9.47 5.15 -12.42
CA ASN A 39 9.70 6.24 -13.37
C ASN A 39 8.66 6.34 -14.49
N ILE A 40 7.47 5.71 -14.36
CA ILE A 40 6.42 5.76 -15.38
C ILE A 40 5.12 6.29 -14.78
N GLN A 41 4.58 7.34 -15.36
CA GLN A 41 3.25 7.87 -15.06
C GLN A 41 2.33 7.75 -16.28
N LEU A 42 1.10 8.30 -16.16
CA LEU A 42 0.02 8.08 -17.14
C LEU A 42 0.40 8.41 -18.58
N SER A 43 1.15 9.47 -18.82
CA SER A 43 1.45 9.98 -20.16
C SER A 43 2.92 10.20 -20.47
N THR A 44 3.80 10.03 -19.46
CA THR A 44 5.22 10.35 -19.61
C THR A 44 6.06 9.63 -18.56
N LYS A 45 7.36 9.86 -18.58
CA LYS A 45 8.26 9.47 -17.49
C LYS A 45 8.30 10.57 -16.43
N VAL A 46 8.57 10.16 -15.18
CA VAL A 46 8.73 11.09 -14.06
C VAL A 46 9.84 12.10 -14.34
N ASP A 47 11.00 11.65 -14.77
CA ASP A 47 12.20 12.48 -15.00
C ASP A 47 12.02 13.51 -16.15
N GLU A 48 10.93 13.43 -16.92
CA GLU A 48 10.57 14.43 -17.93
C GLU A 48 9.77 15.61 -17.35
N VAL A 49 9.15 15.43 -16.18
CA VAL A 49 8.23 16.42 -15.57
C VAL A 49 8.59 16.80 -14.15
N ASP A 50 9.27 15.95 -13.42
CA ASP A 50 9.67 16.18 -12.03
C ASP A 50 11.15 15.80 -11.83
N THR A 51 11.87 16.65 -11.07
CA THR A 51 13.28 16.44 -10.71
C THR A 51 13.47 16.35 -9.20
N GLU A 52 12.39 16.24 -8.44
CA GLU A 52 12.42 16.14 -6.99
C GLU A 52 13.11 14.87 -6.49
N ASN A 53 13.86 15.00 -5.41
CA ASN A 53 14.35 13.85 -4.66
C ASN A 53 13.33 13.48 -3.58
N VAL A 54 12.47 12.51 -3.86
CA VAL A 54 11.40 12.07 -2.96
C VAL A 54 11.97 11.60 -1.60
N ALA A 55 13.10 10.88 -1.59
CA ALA A 55 13.72 10.43 -0.35
C ALA A 55 14.10 11.61 0.55
N MET A 56 14.86 12.55 0.02
CA MET A 56 15.27 13.75 0.77
C MET A 56 14.08 14.61 1.20
N LYS A 57 13.05 14.70 0.38
CA LYS A 57 11.82 15.44 0.70
C LYS A 57 11.11 14.84 1.92
N TYR A 58 10.90 13.52 1.94
CA TYR A 58 10.26 12.85 3.06
C TYR A 58 11.14 12.84 4.33
N GLU A 59 12.46 12.68 4.19
CA GLU A 59 13.41 12.83 5.31
C GLU A 59 13.31 14.22 5.95
N ALA A 60 13.24 15.29 5.13
CA ALA A 60 13.06 16.65 5.60
C ALA A 60 11.73 16.87 6.34
N TRP A 61 10.70 16.08 6.03
CA TRP A 61 9.42 16.08 6.75
C TRP A 61 9.44 15.22 8.02
N GLY A 62 10.56 14.60 8.36
CA GLY A 62 10.73 13.80 9.57
C GLY A 62 10.35 12.32 9.41
N TRP A 63 10.28 11.80 8.21
CA TRP A 63 10.05 10.37 7.97
C TRP A 63 11.33 9.54 8.11
N ASN A 64 11.19 8.30 8.50
CA ASN A 64 12.18 7.26 8.30
C ASN A 64 12.06 6.75 6.86
N VAL A 65 13.13 6.89 6.06
CA VAL A 65 13.10 6.52 4.63
C VAL A 65 14.02 5.32 4.38
N LEU A 66 13.49 4.30 3.74
CA LEU A 66 14.18 3.08 3.36
C LEU A 66 14.08 2.90 1.84
N SER A 67 15.19 2.59 1.17
CA SER A 67 15.23 2.35 -0.28
C SER A 67 15.64 0.90 -0.53
N VAL A 68 14.89 0.21 -1.39
CA VAL A 68 15.06 -1.23 -1.66
C VAL A 68 14.88 -1.54 -3.16
N ASP A 69 15.48 -2.64 -3.61
CA ASP A 69 15.07 -3.26 -4.87
C ASP A 69 13.64 -3.84 -4.70
N GLY A 70 12.66 -3.20 -5.35
CA GLY A 70 11.26 -3.61 -5.30
C GLY A 70 10.95 -4.97 -5.96
N HIS A 71 11.95 -5.62 -6.56
CA HIS A 71 11.87 -7.00 -7.03
C HIS A 71 12.58 -8.00 -6.13
N ASN A 72 13.24 -7.54 -5.08
CA ASN A 72 13.92 -8.39 -4.09
C ASN A 72 13.02 -8.59 -2.85
N ILE A 73 12.37 -9.74 -2.77
CA ILE A 73 11.45 -10.07 -1.67
C ILE A 73 12.14 -10.00 -0.30
N ASN A 74 13.44 -10.33 -0.22
CA ASN A 74 14.15 -10.30 1.06
C ASN A 74 14.39 -8.85 1.52
N GLU A 75 14.81 -7.96 0.62
CA GLU A 75 14.96 -6.54 0.95
C GLU A 75 13.63 -5.90 1.37
N ILE A 76 12.53 -6.20 0.65
CA ILE A 76 11.20 -5.74 1.01
C ILE A 76 10.80 -6.24 2.42
N ARG A 77 11.08 -7.52 2.71
CA ARG A 77 10.78 -8.11 4.03
C ARG A 77 11.58 -7.44 5.13
N GLU A 78 12.87 -7.23 4.93
CA GLU A 78 13.76 -6.56 5.89
C GLU A 78 13.30 -5.11 6.14
N ALA A 79 12.96 -4.37 5.09
CA ALA A 79 12.42 -3.02 5.20
C ALA A 79 11.10 -2.98 5.98
N LEU A 80 10.19 -3.94 5.73
CA LEU A 80 8.93 -4.06 6.48
C LEU A 80 9.17 -4.39 7.95
N VAL A 81 10.14 -5.24 8.28
CA VAL A 81 10.53 -5.54 9.67
C VAL A 81 11.07 -4.28 10.35
N ALA A 82 11.97 -3.56 9.70
CA ALA A 82 12.53 -2.30 10.20
C ALA A 82 11.43 -1.26 10.42
N ALA A 83 10.53 -1.06 9.45
CA ALA A 83 9.40 -0.14 9.52
C ALA A 83 8.42 -0.49 10.66
N ASN A 84 8.20 -1.78 10.92
CA ASN A 84 7.36 -2.23 12.03
C ASN A 84 7.99 -1.97 13.40
N SER A 85 9.31 -1.91 13.47
CA SER A 85 10.09 -1.65 14.68
C SER A 85 10.30 -0.14 14.95
N GLU A 86 10.05 0.73 13.96
CA GLU A 86 10.11 2.19 14.13
C GLU A 86 8.93 2.64 15.03
N THR A 87 9.24 3.43 16.06
CA THR A 87 8.27 3.84 17.10
C THR A 87 8.08 5.36 17.20
N GLU A 88 8.86 6.16 16.48
CA GLU A 88 8.84 7.61 16.60
C GLU A 88 8.36 8.33 15.33
N ARG A 89 8.63 7.74 14.16
CA ARG A 89 8.41 8.38 12.86
C ARG A 89 7.60 7.51 11.92
N PRO A 90 6.79 8.09 11.01
CA PRO A 90 6.24 7.34 9.88
C PRO A 90 7.39 6.81 9.00
N THR A 91 7.16 5.70 8.31
CA THR A 91 8.18 5.10 7.43
C THR A 91 7.71 5.12 5.98
N LEU A 92 8.57 5.64 5.09
CA LEU A 92 8.47 5.49 3.65
C LEU A 92 9.44 4.40 3.20
N ILE A 93 8.94 3.38 2.52
CA ILE A 93 9.75 2.37 1.82
C ILE A 93 9.67 2.69 0.32
N ILE A 94 10.78 3.08 -0.28
CA ILE A 94 10.89 3.33 -1.72
C ILE A 94 11.37 2.04 -2.39
N GLY A 95 10.45 1.36 -3.07
CA GLY A 95 10.74 0.16 -3.85
C GLY A 95 11.01 0.52 -5.31
N HIS A 96 12.26 0.39 -5.75
CA HIS A 96 12.61 0.60 -7.16
C HIS A 96 12.16 -0.60 -7.98
N THR A 97 11.24 -0.36 -8.91
CA THR A 97 10.62 -1.41 -9.73
C THR A 97 10.73 -1.12 -11.22
N VAL A 98 10.28 -2.08 -12.00
CA VAL A 98 10.25 -2.00 -13.47
C VAL A 98 8.81 -2.09 -13.93
N MET A 99 8.31 -1.03 -14.58
CA MET A 99 6.98 -1.02 -15.17
C MET A 99 6.82 -2.17 -16.17
N GLY A 100 5.75 -2.97 -16.00
CA GLY A 100 5.47 -4.10 -16.87
C GLY A 100 6.53 -5.20 -16.80
N LYS A 101 7.12 -5.44 -15.63
CA LYS A 101 8.15 -6.47 -15.40
C LYS A 101 7.78 -7.82 -16.01
N GLY A 102 8.67 -8.33 -16.84
CA GLY A 102 8.50 -9.62 -17.52
C GLY A 102 7.62 -9.57 -18.78
N ALA A 103 7.06 -8.41 -19.13
CA ALA A 103 6.27 -8.28 -20.35
C ALA A 103 7.11 -8.52 -21.62
N LYS A 104 6.54 -9.23 -22.58
CA LYS A 104 7.15 -9.57 -23.87
C LYS A 104 6.32 -9.01 -25.04
N GLY A 105 7.02 -8.56 -26.06
CA GLY A 105 6.41 -8.22 -27.33
C GLY A 105 6.19 -9.43 -28.24
N PRO A 106 5.53 -9.24 -29.41
CA PRO A 106 5.18 -10.33 -30.35
C PRO A 106 6.39 -11.09 -30.92
N ALA A 107 7.56 -10.48 -31.00
CA ALA A 107 8.82 -11.14 -31.43
C ALA A 107 9.64 -11.67 -30.25
N GLY A 108 9.09 -11.67 -29.01
CA GLY A 108 9.77 -12.10 -27.79
C GLY A 108 10.70 -11.07 -27.16
N GLU A 109 10.76 -9.86 -27.72
CA GLU A 109 11.52 -8.74 -27.17
C GLU A 109 10.96 -8.26 -25.81
N SER A 110 11.78 -7.53 -25.04
CA SER A 110 11.28 -6.90 -23.79
C SER A 110 10.25 -5.82 -24.10
N PHE A 111 9.16 -5.87 -23.35
CA PHE A 111 8.10 -4.85 -23.40
C PHE A 111 8.01 -4.05 -22.09
N GLU A 112 9.04 -4.08 -21.28
CA GLU A 112 9.18 -3.38 -20.00
C GLU A 112 9.43 -1.88 -20.19
N ASN A 113 9.16 -1.08 -19.16
CA ASN A 113 9.45 0.37 -19.10
C ASN A 113 8.86 1.20 -20.25
N LYS A 114 7.72 0.82 -20.77
CA LYS A 114 7.02 1.58 -21.80
C LYS A 114 5.88 2.38 -21.18
N VAL A 115 5.83 3.70 -21.44
CA VAL A 115 4.74 4.58 -21.02
C VAL A 115 3.39 4.04 -21.50
N SER A 116 3.33 3.45 -22.70
CA SER A 116 2.11 2.86 -23.27
C SER A 116 1.52 1.71 -22.45
N THR A 117 2.27 1.15 -21.49
CA THR A 117 1.76 0.08 -20.60
C THR A 117 1.03 0.62 -19.38
N HIS A 118 1.15 1.92 -19.10
CA HIS A 118 0.49 2.52 -17.96
C HIS A 118 -1.00 2.75 -18.24
N GLY A 119 -1.86 2.30 -17.33
CA GLY A 119 -3.31 2.53 -17.42
C GLY A 119 -4.05 1.73 -18.50
N GLN A 120 -3.39 0.80 -19.18
CA GLN A 120 -3.97 -0.06 -20.20
C GLN A 120 -3.62 -1.53 -19.99
N PRO A 121 -4.46 -2.47 -20.45
CA PRO A 121 -4.07 -3.87 -20.55
C PRO A 121 -2.81 -4.00 -21.41
N LEU A 122 -1.84 -4.80 -20.98
CA LEU A 122 -0.56 -4.98 -21.69
C LEU A 122 -0.74 -5.37 -23.16
N THR A 123 -1.74 -6.19 -23.47
CA THR A 123 -2.09 -6.57 -24.85
C THR A 123 -2.60 -5.40 -25.69
N ALA A 124 -3.39 -4.49 -25.11
CA ALA A 124 -3.84 -3.28 -25.80
C ALA A 124 -2.68 -2.32 -26.08
N ALA A 125 -1.65 -2.33 -25.23
CA ALA A 125 -0.41 -1.57 -25.43
C ALA A 125 0.53 -2.21 -26.47
N GLY A 126 0.25 -3.46 -26.91
CA GLY A 126 1.01 -4.17 -27.94
C GLY A 126 1.90 -5.30 -27.44
N ALA A 127 1.81 -5.69 -26.15
CA ALA A 127 2.50 -6.86 -25.62
C ALA A 127 1.81 -8.16 -26.07
N ASP A 128 2.59 -9.24 -26.16
CA ASP A 128 2.06 -10.59 -26.40
C ASP A 128 1.68 -11.28 -25.08
N PHE A 129 0.43 -11.67 -24.97
CA PHE A 129 -0.09 -12.28 -23.75
C PHE A 129 0.58 -13.63 -23.45
N ALA A 130 0.62 -14.52 -24.42
CA ALA A 130 1.12 -15.87 -24.21
C ALA A 130 2.61 -15.88 -23.90
N ALA A 131 3.39 -15.06 -24.65
CA ALA A 131 4.81 -14.91 -24.38
C ALA A 131 5.09 -14.28 -23.02
N THR A 132 4.27 -13.31 -22.58
CA THR A 132 4.40 -12.69 -21.26
C THR A 132 4.08 -13.68 -20.15
N VAL A 133 2.96 -14.39 -20.22
CA VAL A 133 2.56 -15.38 -19.19
C VAL A 133 3.63 -16.47 -19.07
N LYS A 134 4.12 -16.98 -20.20
CA LYS A 134 5.19 -17.99 -20.23
C LYS A 134 6.49 -17.46 -19.62
N ASN A 135 6.88 -16.20 -19.95
CA ASN A 135 8.08 -15.58 -19.38
C ASN A 135 7.99 -15.41 -17.85
N LEU A 136 6.79 -15.23 -17.33
CA LEU A 136 6.51 -15.16 -15.88
C LEU A 136 6.34 -16.52 -15.21
N GLY A 137 6.55 -17.63 -15.94
CA GLY A 137 6.45 -18.99 -15.41
C GLY A 137 5.02 -19.55 -15.35
N GLY A 138 4.04 -18.84 -15.93
CA GLY A 138 2.66 -19.26 -15.99
C GLY A 138 2.32 -20.10 -17.23
N ASP A 139 1.06 -20.53 -17.29
CA ASP A 139 0.45 -21.25 -18.41
C ASP A 139 -0.61 -20.35 -19.09
N ALA A 140 -0.37 -19.99 -20.36
CA ALA A 140 -1.27 -19.13 -21.11
C ALA A 140 -2.65 -19.76 -21.39
N GLU A 141 -2.73 -21.10 -21.43
CA GLU A 141 -4.00 -21.83 -21.59
C GLU A 141 -4.79 -21.89 -20.26
N ASN A 142 -4.10 -21.71 -19.12
CA ASN A 142 -4.70 -21.65 -17.79
C ASN A 142 -4.10 -20.52 -16.94
N PRO A 143 -4.29 -19.25 -17.34
CA PRO A 143 -3.60 -18.11 -16.76
C PRO A 143 -4.01 -17.79 -15.30
N PHE A 144 -5.10 -18.39 -14.83
CA PHE A 144 -5.57 -18.26 -13.45
C PHE A 144 -5.15 -19.43 -12.54
N ALA A 145 -4.29 -20.32 -13.03
CA ALA A 145 -3.76 -21.40 -12.20
C ALA A 145 -2.92 -20.81 -11.05
N VAL A 146 -3.23 -21.22 -9.83
CA VAL A 146 -2.45 -20.86 -8.65
C VAL A 146 -1.31 -21.86 -8.48
N PHE A 147 -0.07 -21.37 -8.39
CA PHE A 147 1.10 -22.22 -8.15
C PHE A 147 0.95 -23.03 -6.84
N ALA A 148 1.45 -24.26 -6.84
CA ALA A 148 1.33 -25.15 -5.69
C ALA A 148 1.99 -24.55 -4.43
N GLU A 149 3.17 -23.99 -4.57
CA GLU A 149 3.93 -23.34 -3.49
C GLU A 149 3.15 -22.18 -2.86
N SER A 150 2.51 -21.36 -3.70
CA SER A 150 1.65 -20.26 -3.21
C SER A 150 0.47 -20.80 -2.42
N ARG A 151 -0.14 -21.89 -2.90
CA ARG A 151 -1.29 -22.53 -2.23
C ARG A 151 -0.93 -23.04 -0.85
N GLU A 152 0.25 -23.65 -0.70
CA GLU A 152 0.76 -24.17 0.57
C GLU A 152 1.00 -23.02 1.57
N VAL A 153 1.73 -22.00 1.17
CA VAL A 153 2.02 -20.82 2.03
C VAL A 153 0.73 -20.16 2.50
N PHE A 154 -0.25 -19.97 1.60
CA PHE A 154 -1.53 -19.38 1.98
C PHE A 154 -2.39 -20.31 2.85
N ALA A 155 -2.26 -21.65 2.70
CA ALA A 155 -2.95 -22.58 3.57
C ALA A 155 -2.43 -22.51 5.01
N GLU A 156 -1.11 -22.54 5.22
CA GLU A 156 -0.50 -22.37 6.54
C GLU A 156 -0.91 -21.04 7.19
N ARG A 157 -0.80 -19.95 6.42
CA ARG A 157 -1.18 -18.62 6.91
C ARG A 157 -2.64 -18.54 7.31
N ARG A 158 -3.53 -19.21 6.58
CA ARG A 158 -4.96 -19.26 6.87
C ARG A 158 -5.24 -19.89 8.23
N GLU A 159 -4.58 -21.00 8.55
CA GLU A 159 -4.76 -21.67 9.85
C GLU A 159 -4.24 -20.78 11.00
N ALA A 160 -3.08 -20.18 10.85
CA ALA A 160 -2.56 -19.23 11.86
C ALA A 160 -3.51 -18.02 12.06
N LEU A 161 -4.12 -17.52 10.99
CA LEU A 161 -5.09 -16.42 11.07
C LEU A 161 -6.40 -16.84 11.73
N LYS A 162 -6.86 -18.08 11.53
CA LYS A 162 -8.05 -18.62 12.23
C LYS A 162 -7.84 -18.68 13.73
N GLU A 163 -6.68 -19.17 14.16
CA GLU A 163 -6.33 -19.21 15.59
C GLU A 163 -6.26 -17.81 16.19
N TRP A 164 -5.61 -16.88 15.48
CA TRP A 164 -5.53 -15.50 15.91
C TRP A 164 -6.92 -14.85 16.00
N ALA A 165 -7.77 -15.02 14.99
CA ALA A 165 -9.12 -14.50 14.97
C ALA A 165 -9.99 -15.04 16.12
N ALA A 166 -9.86 -16.32 16.44
CA ALA A 166 -10.54 -16.93 17.58
C ALA A 166 -10.09 -16.30 18.91
N LYS A 167 -8.80 -16.04 19.08
CA LYS A 167 -8.26 -15.34 20.26
C LYS A 167 -8.80 -13.91 20.35
N GLN A 168 -8.82 -13.17 19.23
CA GLN A 168 -9.35 -11.79 19.20
C GLN A 168 -10.85 -11.76 19.51
N ALA A 169 -11.63 -12.68 18.96
CA ALA A 169 -13.06 -12.80 19.28
C ALA A 169 -13.32 -13.06 20.76
N ALA A 170 -12.48 -13.87 21.41
CA ALA A 170 -12.57 -14.11 22.86
C ALA A 170 -12.27 -12.83 23.66
N VAL A 171 -11.24 -12.08 23.29
CA VAL A 171 -10.88 -10.79 23.90
C VAL A 171 -12.01 -9.77 23.74
N GLU A 172 -12.56 -9.65 22.52
CA GLU A 172 -13.68 -8.75 22.26
C GLU A 172 -14.92 -9.12 23.09
N LYS A 173 -15.23 -10.41 23.19
CA LYS A 173 -16.34 -10.89 24.01
C LYS A 173 -16.18 -10.51 25.48
N SER A 174 -14.98 -10.65 26.05
CA SER A 174 -14.68 -10.23 27.42
C SER A 174 -14.83 -8.74 27.59
N TRP A 175 -14.21 -7.97 26.69
CA TRP A 175 -14.29 -6.51 26.70
C TRP A 175 -15.74 -6.00 26.63
N ARG A 176 -16.59 -6.57 25.75
CA ARG A 176 -18.00 -6.24 25.66
C ARG A 176 -18.78 -6.52 26.95
N ALA A 177 -18.42 -7.59 27.66
CA ALA A 177 -19.05 -7.91 28.92
C ALA A 177 -18.69 -6.91 30.03
N GLU A 178 -17.46 -6.44 30.05
CA GLU A 178 -16.92 -5.50 31.02
C GLU A 178 -17.33 -4.04 30.72
N HIS A 179 -17.48 -3.68 29.43
CA HIS A 179 -17.70 -2.31 28.96
C HIS A 179 -19.03 -2.15 28.18
N LYS A 180 -20.14 -2.50 28.78
CA LYS A 180 -21.47 -2.55 28.11
C LYS A 180 -21.87 -1.29 27.37
N GLU A 181 -21.61 -0.10 27.93
CA GLU A 181 -21.94 1.17 27.28
C GLU A 181 -21.07 1.45 26.05
N LEU A 182 -19.77 1.18 26.14
CA LEU A 182 -18.85 1.33 25.02
C LEU A 182 -19.15 0.31 23.92
N ALA A 183 -19.51 -0.92 24.30
CA ALA A 183 -19.92 -1.95 23.36
C ALA A 183 -21.18 -1.50 22.57
N ARG A 184 -22.18 -0.93 23.27
CA ARG A 184 -23.37 -0.36 22.59
C ARG A 184 -23.02 0.77 21.64
N LYS A 185 -22.13 1.70 22.04
CA LYS A 185 -21.66 2.78 21.16
C LYS A 185 -20.93 2.22 19.93
N LEU A 186 -20.11 1.18 20.11
CA LEU A 186 -19.44 0.52 19.00
C LEU A 186 -20.45 -0.13 18.04
N ASP A 187 -21.47 -0.80 18.57
CA ASP A 187 -22.53 -1.42 17.74
C ASP A 187 -23.34 -0.36 16.98
N ASP A 188 -23.70 0.75 17.63
CA ASP A 188 -24.35 1.89 16.96
C ASP A 188 -23.47 2.41 15.81
N PHE A 189 -22.16 2.55 16.02
CA PHE A 189 -21.19 3.01 15.02
C PHE A 189 -21.05 2.03 13.85
N LEU A 190 -20.90 0.74 14.14
CA LEU A 190 -20.77 -0.32 13.13
C LEU A 190 -22.04 -0.53 12.31
N SER A 191 -23.22 -0.27 12.90
CA SER A 191 -24.50 -0.31 12.20
C SER A 191 -24.79 0.92 11.33
N GLY A 192 -23.88 1.91 11.32
CA GLY A 192 -24.06 3.18 10.58
C GLY A 192 -25.01 4.15 11.25
N LYS A 193 -25.41 3.90 12.50
CA LYS A 193 -26.24 4.81 13.26
C LYS A 193 -25.43 6.03 13.68
N LEU A 194 -25.77 7.18 13.13
CA LEU A 194 -25.14 8.44 13.50
C LEU A 194 -25.68 8.94 14.84
N PRO A 195 -24.84 9.58 15.69
CA PRO A 195 -25.33 10.26 16.87
C PRO A 195 -26.23 11.45 16.45
N GLU A 196 -27.32 11.66 17.20
CA GLU A 196 -28.11 12.89 17.05
C GLU A 196 -27.25 14.06 17.57
N ILE A 197 -26.89 14.96 16.68
CA ILE A 197 -26.17 16.18 17.02
C ILE A 197 -27.15 17.35 17.00
N ASP A 198 -27.43 17.93 18.15
CA ASP A 198 -28.16 19.19 18.22
C ASP A 198 -27.19 20.36 17.88
N TYR A 199 -27.12 20.69 16.61
CA TYR A 199 -26.28 21.79 16.13
C TYR A 199 -26.66 23.17 16.72
N LYS A 200 -27.89 23.30 17.27
CA LYS A 200 -28.37 24.55 17.90
C LYS A 200 -27.82 24.74 19.31
N SER A 201 -27.39 23.65 19.95
CA SER A 201 -26.78 23.68 21.29
C SER A 201 -25.27 23.86 21.28
N ILE A 202 -24.66 23.90 20.09
CA ILE A 202 -23.20 24.11 19.96
C ILE A 202 -22.90 25.59 20.18
N GLU A 203 -22.46 25.95 21.38
CA GLU A 203 -21.90 27.26 21.66
C GLU A 203 -20.49 27.37 21.07
N MET A 204 -20.32 28.24 20.08
CA MET A 204 -18.99 28.63 19.62
C MET A 204 -18.36 29.55 20.69
N LYS A 205 -17.27 29.11 21.30
CA LYS A 205 -16.47 30.01 22.14
C LYS A 205 -15.90 31.11 21.26
N ALA A 206 -16.29 32.36 21.54
CA ALA A 206 -15.86 33.52 20.75
C ALA A 206 -14.40 33.96 21.01
N ASP A 207 -13.73 33.32 21.95
CA ASP A 207 -12.37 33.67 22.35
C ASP A 207 -11.37 32.61 21.84
N VAL A 208 -10.86 32.83 20.65
CA VAL A 208 -9.63 32.20 20.16
C VAL A 208 -8.71 33.30 19.69
#